data_c88275820f6623a8cc4d22f86125161a
#
_entry.id   c88275820f6623a8cc4d22f86125161a
#
_cell.length_a   1.000
_cell.length_b   1.000
_cell.length_c   1.000
_cell.angle_alpha   90.00
_cell.angle_beta   90.00
_cell.angle_gamma   90.00
#
_symmetry.space_group_name_H-M   'P 1'
#
loop_
_entity.id
_entity.type
_entity.pdbx_description
1 polymer ?
#
loop_
_entity_poly.entity_id
_entity_poly.type
_entity_poly.pdbx_seq_one_letter_code
_entity_poly.pdbx_strand_id
1 'polypeptide(L)'
;SEEGAWNTGRVEEGGNLANKTPFKGGYFPVSPVDKQADLRDDISLKLIDAGLILERAHHEVGTGGQAEINYRFDTMGHAADDMLKVKHIATFMPKPLFGDNGSGMHTHQSLWNDGKPLFYDEKGYGGLSDIARWYIGGLLKHAPAVLAFTNPTLNSYRRLVPGFEAPVNLVYSA
;
A
#
# COMPACT_ATOMS: atom_id res chain seq x y z
N SER A 1 -2.85 -2.90 -7.05
CA SER A 1 -1.99 -2.99 -5.86
C SER A 1 -1.80 -1.62 -5.24
N GLU A 2 -1.69 -1.58 -3.95
CA GLU A 2 -1.44 -0.37 -3.15
C GLU A 2 -0.17 -0.61 -2.33
N GLU A 3 0.74 0.35 -2.37
CA GLU A 3 1.96 0.27 -1.60
C GLU A 3 2.19 1.58 -0.85
N GLY A 4 2.47 1.47 0.44
CA GLY A 4 2.89 2.59 1.28
C GLY A 4 4.39 2.57 1.48
N ALA A 5 5.06 3.65 1.15
CA ALA A 5 6.49 3.82 1.33
C ALA A 5 6.79 4.96 2.31
N TRP A 6 7.85 4.80 3.08
CA TRP A 6 8.34 5.81 4.01
C TRP A 6 9.61 6.45 3.46
N ASN A 7 9.61 7.76 3.34
CA ASN A 7 10.81 8.53 3.11
C ASN A 7 11.39 8.95 4.46
N THR A 8 12.44 8.27 4.90
CA THR A 8 13.09 8.55 6.18
C THR A 8 14.08 9.70 6.11
N GLY A 9 14.16 10.42 4.99
CA GLY A 9 15.09 11.54 4.70
C GLY A 9 16.23 11.72 5.71
N ARG A 10 17.48 11.85 5.28
CA ARG A 10 18.61 11.99 6.21
C ARG A 10 18.41 13.15 7.16
N VAL A 11 18.31 12.84 8.45
CA VAL A 11 18.33 13.82 9.55
C VAL A 11 19.75 14.40 9.77
N GLU A 12 20.75 13.89 9.06
CA GLU A 12 22.17 14.07 9.38
C GLU A 12 22.78 15.43 8.99
N GLU A 13 22.12 16.20 8.14
CA GLU A 13 22.65 17.51 7.76
C GLU A 13 21.80 18.64 8.35
N GLY A 14 22.02 18.94 9.64
CA GLY A 14 21.54 20.19 10.23
C GLY A 14 20.04 20.36 10.35
N GLY A 15 19.28 19.25 10.38
CA GLY A 15 17.85 19.30 10.67
C GLY A 15 17.06 20.20 9.73
N ASN A 16 17.15 20.01 8.43
CA ASN A 16 16.34 20.78 7.50
C ASN A 16 14.85 20.42 7.68
N LEU A 17 14.19 21.10 8.62
CA LEU A 17 12.76 20.98 8.92
C LEU A 17 11.88 21.35 7.72
N ALA A 18 12.44 21.96 6.68
CA ALA A 18 11.73 22.40 5.49
C ALA A 18 11.06 21.27 4.72
N ASN A 19 11.54 20.04 4.86
CA ASN A 19 11.03 18.88 4.15
C ASN A 19 10.19 17.93 5.02
N LYS A 20 9.90 18.31 6.25
CA LYS A 20 9.04 17.49 7.11
C LYS A 20 7.57 17.79 6.88
N THR A 21 6.81 16.75 6.61
CA THR A 21 5.35 16.82 6.66
C THR A 21 4.91 17.04 8.11
N PRO A 22 3.87 17.83 8.37
CA PRO A 22 3.32 18.03 9.71
C PRO A 22 2.97 16.70 10.38
N PHE A 23 3.18 16.63 11.70
CA PHE A 23 2.80 15.45 12.48
C PHE A 23 1.30 15.17 12.30
N LYS A 24 0.96 13.92 11.90
CA LYS A 24 -0.42 13.50 11.64
C LYS A 24 -1.14 14.40 10.62
N GLY A 25 -0.45 14.82 9.56
CA GLY A 25 -1.01 15.70 8.53
C GLY A 25 -2.18 15.10 7.73
N GLY A 26 -2.41 13.81 7.86
CA GLY A 26 -3.52 13.11 7.23
C GLY A 26 -3.29 12.75 5.76
N TYR A 27 -4.35 12.26 5.12
CA TYR A 27 -4.28 11.76 3.73
C TYR A 27 -4.11 12.83 2.66
N PHE A 28 -4.45 14.09 2.93
CA PHE A 28 -4.62 15.12 1.89
C PHE A 28 -3.86 16.43 2.15
N PRO A 29 -2.63 16.43 2.69
CA PRO A 29 -1.86 17.64 2.63
C PRO A 29 -1.58 17.98 1.15
N VAL A 30 -1.73 19.26 0.80
CA VAL A 30 -1.41 19.79 -0.53
C VAL A 30 -0.26 20.77 -0.44
N SER A 31 0.40 21.05 -1.58
CA SER A 31 1.44 22.10 -1.62
C SER A 31 0.88 23.44 -1.09
N PRO A 32 1.61 24.18 -0.26
CA PRO A 32 3.01 23.98 0.15
C PRO A 32 3.21 23.11 1.40
N VAL A 33 2.14 22.54 1.97
CA VAL A 33 2.21 21.72 3.20
C VAL A 33 2.82 20.35 2.89
N ASP A 34 2.40 19.74 1.78
CA ASP A 34 2.99 18.50 1.29
C ASP A 34 4.37 18.78 0.66
N LYS A 35 5.40 18.43 1.39
CA LYS A 35 6.80 18.61 0.96
C LYS A 35 7.35 17.43 0.14
N GLN A 36 6.53 16.41 -0.09
CA GLN A 36 6.90 15.19 -0.81
C GLN A 36 6.16 15.04 -2.15
N ALA A 37 5.38 16.05 -2.54
CA ALA A 37 4.61 16.02 -3.79
C ALA A 37 5.53 15.78 -4.99
N ASP A 38 6.59 16.57 -5.15
CA ASP A 38 7.52 16.44 -6.29
C ASP A 38 8.18 15.06 -6.37
N LEU A 39 8.54 14.47 -5.21
CA LEU A 39 9.12 13.14 -5.17
C LEU A 39 8.09 12.08 -5.59
N ARG A 40 6.86 12.19 -5.12
CA ARG A 40 5.77 11.28 -5.46
C ARG A 40 5.44 11.36 -6.94
N ASP A 41 5.44 12.56 -7.50
CA ASP A 41 5.21 12.80 -8.93
C ASP A 41 6.35 12.22 -9.78
N ASP A 42 7.61 12.37 -9.38
CA ASP A 42 8.76 11.77 -10.08
C ASP A 42 8.69 10.24 -10.08
N ILE A 43 8.33 9.62 -8.96
CA ILE A 43 8.12 8.17 -8.88
C ILE A 43 6.93 7.75 -9.78
N SER A 44 5.84 8.49 -9.72
CA SER A 44 4.64 8.21 -10.51
C SER A 44 4.93 8.25 -12.02
N LEU A 45 5.66 9.23 -12.49
CA LEU A 45 6.09 9.35 -13.89
C LEU A 45 6.96 8.16 -14.31
N LYS A 46 7.90 7.75 -13.47
CA LYS A 46 8.75 6.58 -13.75
C LYS A 46 7.97 5.27 -13.81
N LEU A 47 6.94 5.10 -12.99
CA LEU A 47 6.05 3.95 -13.04
C LEU A 47 5.23 3.94 -14.33
N ILE A 48 4.75 5.10 -14.79
CA ILE A 48 4.06 5.25 -16.08
C ILE A 48 5.01 4.92 -17.23
N ASP A 49 6.23 5.44 -17.21
CA ASP A 49 7.25 5.15 -18.23
C ASP A 49 7.63 3.67 -18.27
N ALA A 50 7.55 2.97 -17.13
CA ALA A 50 7.71 1.53 -17.04
C ALA A 50 6.50 0.72 -17.54
N GLY A 51 5.44 1.39 -17.98
CA GLY A 51 4.23 0.76 -18.54
C GLY A 51 3.16 0.42 -17.52
N LEU A 52 3.28 0.88 -16.27
CA LEU A 52 2.25 0.66 -15.26
C LEU A 52 1.11 1.69 -15.42
N ILE A 53 -0.11 1.23 -15.15
CA ILE A 53 -1.29 2.09 -15.18
C ILE A 53 -1.47 2.70 -13.79
N LEU A 54 -1.04 3.95 -13.63
CA LEU A 54 -1.23 4.69 -12.39
C LEU A 54 -2.71 5.05 -12.20
N GLU A 55 -3.23 4.82 -11.01
CA GLU A 55 -4.61 5.19 -10.64
C GLU A 55 -4.62 6.44 -9.77
N ARG A 56 -3.77 6.49 -8.75
CA ARG A 56 -3.62 7.65 -7.86
C ARG A 56 -2.33 7.57 -7.07
N ALA A 57 -1.90 8.71 -6.56
CA ALA A 57 -0.80 8.82 -5.60
C ALA A 57 -1.13 9.92 -4.60
N HIS A 58 -0.88 9.68 -3.32
CA HIS A 58 -1.16 10.65 -2.27
C HIS A 58 -0.24 10.47 -1.06
N HIS A 59 -0.21 11.49 -0.19
CA HIS A 59 0.41 11.37 1.12
C HIS A 59 -0.43 10.47 2.03
N GLU A 60 0.23 9.69 2.88
CA GLU A 60 -0.41 8.80 3.84
C GLU A 60 -0.48 9.42 5.26
N VAL A 61 -1.21 8.75 6.17
CA VAL A 61 -1.48 9.25 7.53
C VAL A 61 -0.25 9.22 8.44
N GLY A 62 0.77 8.45 8.12
CA GLY A 62 1.99 8.37 8.91
C GLY A 62 2.77 9.67 8.91
N THR A 63 3.56 9.87 9.95
CA THR A 63 4.54 10.96 10.00
C THR A 63 5.85 10.54 9.36
N GLY A 64 6.60 11.47 8.82
CA GLY A 64 7.89 11.17 8.21
C GLY A 64 7.86 10.95 6.69
N GLY A 65 6.75 11.29 6.03
CA GLY A 65 6.67 11.26 4.56
C GLY A 65 6.26 9.92 4.00
N GLN A 66 5.32 9.24 4.64
CA GLN A 66 4.68 8.06 4.07
C GLN A 66 3.85 8.45 2.85
N ALA A 67 3.99 7.71 1.76
CA ALA A 67 3.23 7.92 0.53
C ALA A 67 2.58 6.61 0.08
N GLU A 68 1.45 6.71 -0.57
CA GLU A 68 0.77 5.61 -1.21
C GLU A 68 0.65 5.87 -2.71
N ILE A 69 0.96 4.85 -3.51
CA ILE A 69 0.85 4.88 -4.97
C ILE A 69 0.06 3.64 -5.40
N ASN A 70 -1.07 3.87 -6.05
CA ASN A 70 -1.96 2.82 -6.55
C ASN A 70 -1.76 2.65 -8.05
N TYR A 71 -1.53 1.42 -8.48
CA TYR A 71 -1.34 1.08 -9.87
C TYR A 71 -1.94 -0.28 -10.24
N ARG A 72 -2.21 -0.48 -11.52
CA ARG A 72 -2.68 -1.75 -12.08
C ARG A 72 -1.61 -2.41 -12.94
N PHE A 73 -1.60 -3.72 -12.92
CA PHE A 73 -0.77 -4.54 -13.81
C PHE A 73 -1.47 -5.88 -14.07
N ASP A 74 -1.21 -6.46 -15.23
CA ASP A 74 -1.83 -7.73 -15.63
C ASP A 74 -1.07 -8.93 -15.06
N THR A 75 0.23 -8.79 -14.85
CA THR A 75 1.11 -9.85 -14.31
C THR A 75 2.05 -9.30 -13.26
N MET A 76 2.28 -10.07 -12.20
CA MET A 76 3.23 -9.72 -11.13
C MET A 76 4.68 -9.84 -11.63
N GLY A 77 5.40 -8.77 -11.81
CA GLY A 77 6.80 -8.90 -12.18
C GLY A 77 7.66 -7.63 -12.30
N HIS A 78 7.12 -6.46 -12.48
CA HIS A 78 7.94 -5.31 -12.86
C HIS A 78 7.98 -4.12 -11.88
N ALA A 79 7.28 -4.19 -10.76
CA ALA A 79 7.09 -3.03 -9.89
C ALA A 79 8.30 -2.64 -9.01
N ALA A 80 9.21 -3.57 -8.72
CA ALA A 80 10.24 -3.33 -7.71
C ALA A 80 11.48 -2.58 -8.22
N ASP A 81 11.84 -2.75 -9.49
CA ASP A 81 13.15 -2.30 -10.00
C ASP A 81 13.24 -0.79 -10.23
N ASP A 82 12.12 -0.12 -10.52
CA ASP A 82 12.15 1.29 -10.89
C ASP A 82 12.08 2.26 -9.71
N MET A 83 11.52 1.83 -8.58
CA MET A 83 11.50 2.66 -7.36
C MET A 83 12.89 2.88 -6.74
N LEU A 84 13.86 2.01 -7.04
CA LEU A 84 15.25 2.11 -6.55
C LEU A 84 16.08 3.17 -7.29
N LYS A 85 15.62 3.71 -8.40
CA LYS A 85 16.35 4.69 -9.21
C LYS A 85 16.25 6.13 -8.68
N VAL A 86 15.43 6.38 -7.68
CA VAL A 86 15.28 7.69 -7.05
C VAL A 86 16.38 7.88 -6.01
N LYS A 87 17.00 9.08 -5.95
CA LYS A 87 18.10 9.41 -5.01
C LYS A 87 17.68 9.44 -3.52
N HIS A 88 16.59 8.80 -3.16
CA HIS A 88 16.05 8.73 -1.79
C HIS A 88 16.02 7.29 -1.31
N ILE A 89 16.12 7.09 -0.01
CA ILE A 89 15.93 5.77 0.60
C ILE A 89 14.43 5.61 0.88
N ALA A 90 13.80 4.72 0.14
CA ALA A 90 12.44 4.25 0.42
C ALA A 90 12.51 2.95 1.24
N THR A 91 11.56 2.76 2.14
CA THR A 91 11.39 1.50 2.86
C THR A 91 9.95 1.04 2.77
N PHE A 92 9.76 -0.24 2.51
CA PHE A 92 8.47 -0.94 2.55
C PHE A 92 8.30 -1.76 3.84
N MET A 93 9.07 -1.42 4.84
CA MET A 93 9.04 -2.09 6.14
C MET A 93 7.66 -1.97 6.78
N PRO A 94 7.02 -3.07 7.23
CA PRO A 94 5.65 -3.03 7.77
C PRO A 94 5.48 -2.11 8.99
N LYS A 95 6.49 -2.00 9.83
CA LYS A 95 6.50 -1.09 10.99
C LYS A 95 7.85 -0.38 11.09
N PRO A 96 8.09 0.68 10.31
CA PRO A 96 9.39 1.36 10.29
C PRO A 96 9.62 2.23 11.53
N LEU A 97 8.57 2.81 12.10
CA LEU A 97 8.65 3.71 13.24
C LEU A 97 7.84 3.17 14.42
N PHE A 98 8.43 3.22 15.60
CA PHE A 98 7.72 2.92 16.84
C PHE A 98 6.72 4.04 17.15
N GLY A 99 5.52 3.68 17.59
CA GLY A 99 4.50 4.67 17.97
C GLY A 99 3.86 5.43 16.79
N ASP A 100 4.07 4.97 15.56
CA ASP A 100 3.45 5.55 14.37
C ASP A 100 2.75 4.48 13.52
N ASN A 101 2.07 4.87 12.45
CA ASN A 101 1.40 3.95 11.53
C ASN A 101 2.42 3.03 10.85
N GLY A 102 1.96 1.89 10.34
CA GLY A 102 2.76 0.99 9.53
C GLY A 102 2.46 1.12 8.04
N SER A 103 3.14 0.32 7.24
CA SER A 103 2.88 0.17 5.81
C SER A 103 2.30 -1.21 5.52
N GLY A 104 1.38 -1.29 4.57
CA GLY A 104 0.82 -2.54 4.07
C GLY A 104 0.58 -2.44 2.56
N MET A 105 0.95 -3.47 1.84
CA MET A 105 0.60 -3.62 0.44
C MET A 105 -0.78 -4.26 0.34
N HIS A 106 -1.80 -3.49 -0.02
CA HIS A 106 -3.14 -4.00 -0.25
C HIS A 106 -3.26 -4.50 -1.69
N THR A 107 -3.85 -5.68 -1.86
CA THR A 107 -4.01 -6.29 -3.17
C THR A 107 -5.49 -6.47 -3.47
N HIS A 108 -6.02 -5.68 -4.40
CA HIS A 108 -7.35 -5.85 -4.93
C HIS A 108 -7.32 -6.90 -6.05
N GLN A 109 -8.23 -7.86 -6.00
CA GLN A 109 -8.26 -8.98 -6.92
C GLN A 109 -9.62 -9.14 -7.57
N SER A 110 -9.63 -9.44 -8.86
CA SER A 110 -10.84 -9.78 -9.60
C SER A 110 -10.51 -10.83 -10.67
N LEU A 111 -11.46 -11.72 -10.93
CA LEU A 111 -11.37 -12.68 -12.03
C LEU A 111 -12.35 -12.29 -13.13
N TRP A 112 -11.90 -12.41 -14.35
CA TRP A 112 -12.67 -12.06 -15.55
C TRP A 112 -12.60 -13.20 -16.57
N ASN A 113 -13.70 -13.41 -17.28
CA ASN A 113 -13.76 -14.30 -18.42
C ASN A 113 -14.58 -13.63 -19.53
N ASP A 114 -13.99 -13.48 -20.71
CA ASP A 114 -14.60 -12.85 -21.88
C ASP A 114 -15.26 -11.48 -21.56
N GLY A 115 -14.54 -10.65 -20.80
CA GLY A 115 -15.00 -9.31 -20.42
C GLY A 115 -16.08 -9.27 -19.33
N LYS A 116 -16.40 -10.41 -18.71
CA LYS A 116 -17.37 -10.51 -17.62
C LYS A 116 -16.68 -10.74 -16.28
N PRO A 117 -17.04 -9.97 -15.23
CA PRO A 117 -16.51 -10.20 -13.89
C PRO A 117 -17.09 -11.51 -13.32
N LEU A 118 -16.23 -12.41 -12.86
CA LEU A 118 -16.65 -13.68 -12.30
C LEU A 118 -17.03 -13.60 -10.82
N PHE A 119 -16.63 -12.55 -10.14
CA PHE A 119 -16.94 -12.39 -8.71
C PHE A 119 -18.29 -11.74 -8.42
N TYR A 120 -18.93 -11.16 -9.43
CA TYR A 120 -20.20 -10.47 -9.27
C TYR A 120 -21.39 -11.34 -9.65
N ASP A 121 -22.42 -11.33 -8.81
CA ASP A 121 -23.75 -11.89 -9.06
C ASP A 121 -24.80 -10.99 -8.38
N GLU A 122 -25.66 -10.35 -9.17
CA GLU A 122 -26.72 -9.47 -8.66
C GLU A 122 -27.62 -10.12 -7.62
N LYS A 123 -27.86 -11.44 -7.75
CA LYS A 123 -28.70 -12.22 -6.85
C LYS A 123 -27.94 -12.86 -5.68
N GLY A 124 -26.61 -12.77 -5.71
CA GLY A 124 -25.77 -13.34 -4.67
C GLY A 124 -25.78 -12.51 -3.39
N TYR A 125 -25.50 -13.15 -2.25
CA TYR A 125 -25.34 -12.45 -0.99
C TYR A 125 -24.22 -11.39 -1.09
N GLY A 126 -24.54 -10.14 -0.78
CA GLY A 126 -23.60 -9.01 -0.93
C GLY A 126 -23.14 -8.77 -2.37
N GLY A 127 -23.88 -9.23 -3.39
CA GLY A 127 -23.46 -9.13 -4.79
C GLY A 127 -22.36 -10.12 -5.19
N LEU A 128 -22.06 -11.09 -4.35
CA LEU A 128 -20.98 -12.06 -4.57
C LEU A 128 -21.47 -13.34 -5.23
N SER A 129 -20.79 -13.76 -6.29
CA SER A 129 -21.01 -15.06 -6.93
C SER A 129 -20.52 -16.23 -6.05
N ASP A 130 -20.88 -17.44 -6.40
CA ASP A 130 -20.35 -18.64 -5.77
C ASP A 130 -18.83 -18.74 -5.94
N ILE A 131 -18.30 -18.34 -7.11
CA ILE A 131 -16.86 -18.31 -7.37
C ILE A 131 -16.16 -17.37 -6.39
N ALA A 132 -16.72 -16.18 -6.16
CA ALA A 132 -16.17 -15.23 -5.19
C ALA A 132 -16.15 -15.82 -3.78
N ARG A 133 -17.25 -16.46 -3.36
CA ARG A 133 -17.36 -17.10 -2.04
C ARG A 133 -16.37 -18.25 -1.86
N TRP A 134 -16.19 -19.07 -2.88
CA TRP A 134 -15.20 -20.16 -2.85
C TRP A 134 -13.77 -19.62 -2.81
N TYR A 135 -13.50 -18.53 -3.56
CA TYR A 135 -12.21 -17.88 -3.55
C TYR A 135 -11.87 -17.31 -2.16
N ILE A 136 -12.80 -16.60 -1.53
CA ILE A 136 -12.66 -16.09 -0.16
C ILE A 136 -12.44 -17.24 0.83
N GLY A 137 -13.27 -18.30 0.73
CA GLY A 137 -13.12 -19.50 1.56
C GLY A 137 -11.77 -20.17 1.40
N GLY A 138 -11.22 -20.19 0.17
CA GLY A 138 -9.89 -20.69 -0.11
C GLY A 138 -8.79 -19.84 0.57
N LEU A 139 -8.88 -18.53 0.47
CA LEU A 139 -7.93 -17.61 1.15
C LEU A 139 -7.97 -17.80 2.66
N LEU A 140 -9.16 -17.89 3.26
CA LEU A 140 -9.32 -18.11 4.71
C LEU A 140 -8.76 -19.45 5.16
N LYS A 141 -9.05 -20.52 4.41
CA LYS A 141 -8.55 -21.86 4.71
C LYS A 141 -7.03 -21.93 4.66
N HIS A 142 -6.43 -21.23 3.73
CA HIS A 142 -4.99 -21.27 3.50
C HIS A 142 -4.25 -20.05 4.08
N ALA A 143 -4.92 -19.19 4.85
CA ALA A 143 -4.33 -17.99 5.43
C ALA A 143 -3.01 -18.21 6.17
N PRO A 144 -2.83 -19.27 6.99
CA PRO A 144 -1.54 -19.52 7.65
C PRO A 144 -0.39 -19.74 6.66
N ALA A 145 -0.66 -20.45 5.56
CA ALA A 145 0.35 -20.66 4.53
C ALA A 145 0.64 -19.38 3.72
N VAL A 146 -0.40 -18.60 3.41
CA VAL A 146 -0.25 -17.30 2.74
C VAL A 146 0.57 -16.35 3.60
N LEU A 147 0.29 -16.26 4.90
CA LEU A 147 1.02 -15.40 5.84
C LEU A 147 2.51 -15.74 5.95
N ALA A 148 2.88 -17.00 5.76
CA ALA A 148 4.29 -17.39 5.75
C ALA A 148 5.08 -16.70 4.64
N PHE A 149 4.44 -16.34 3.52
CA PHE A 149 5.04 -15.63 2.39
C PHE A 149 4.82 -14.12 2.49
N THR A 150 3.61 -13.68 2.85
CA THR A 150 3.26 -12.25 2.86
C THR A 150 3.75 -11.51 4.10
N ASN A 151 4.00 -12.22 5.18
CA ASN A 151 4.43 -11.67 6.48
C ASN A 151 5.71 -12.36 7.00
N PRO A 152 6.83 -12.33 6.23
CA PRO A 152 7.98 -13.21 6.47
C PRO A 152 8.87 -12.78 7.64
N THR A 153 8.65 -11.60 8.23
CA THR A 153 9.53 -11.05 9.26
C THR A 153 8.80 -10.77 10.57
N LEU A 154 9.54 -10.70 11.67
CA LEU A 154 9.00 -10.25 12.96
C LEU A 154 8.42 -8.83 12.89
N ASN A 155 8.97 -7.98 12.03
CA ASN A 155 8.47 -6.63 11.83
C ASN A 155 7.05 -6.63 11.23
N SER A 156 6.69 -7.61 10.39
CA SER A 156 5.35 -7.79 9.86
C SER A 156 4.31 -7.90 10.98
N TYR A 157 4.64 -8.63 12.04
CA TYR A 157 3.73 -8.82 13.17
C TYR A 157 3.75 -7.65 14.17
N ARG A 158 4.83 -6.88 14.22
CA ARG A 158 4.89 -5.63 14.99
C ARG A 158 3.95 -4.54 14.47
N ARG A 159 3.54 -4.63 13.21
CA ARG A 159 2.53 -3.74 12.63
C ARG A 159 1.14 -4.01 13.21
N LEU A 160 0.82 -5.24 13.57
CA LEU A 160 -0.51 -5.68 14.01
C LEU A 160 -0.76 -5.33 15.48
N VAL A 161 -0.77 -4.03 15.78
CA VAL A 161 -1.04 -3.50 17.11
C VAL A 161 -2.21 -2.51 17.05
N PRO A 162 -3.09 -2.47 18.07
CA PRO A 162 -4.23 -1.56 18.10
C PRO A 162 -3.81 -0.08 18.03
N GLY A 163 -4.67 0.77 17.48
CA GLY A 163 -4.53 2.23 17.51
C GLY A 163 -3.73 2.84 16.37
N PHE A 164 -3.22 2.04 15.42
CA PHE A 164 -2.40 2.49 14.29
C PHE A 164 -2.97 2.04 12.93
N GLU A 165 -4.29 1.97 12.81
CA GLU A 165 -5.01 1.54 11.59
C GLU A 165 -4.62 0.13 11.10
N ALA A 166 -4.06 -0.67 11.99
CA ALA A 166 -3.68 -2.03 11.64
C ALA A 166 -4.90 -2.97 11.67
N PRO A 167 -4.96 -3.99 10.82
CA PRO A 167 -6.01 -5.00 10.82
C PRO A 167 -5.83 -5.97 12.00
N VAL A 168 -6.30 -5.57 13.18
CA VAL A 168 -6.18 -6.38 14.41
C VAL A 168 -7.40 -7.24 14.69
N ASN A 169 -8.51 -7.02 13.99
CA ASN A 169 -9.73 -7.80 14.08
C ASN A 169 -9.95 -8.61 12.81
N LEU A 170 -10.37 -9.85 12.97
CA LEU A 170 -10.81 -10.70 11.86
C LEU A 170 -12.24 -10.30 11.47
N VAL A 171 -12.38 -9.20 10.76
CA VAL A 171 -13.67 -8.70 10.27
C VAL A 171 -13.73 -8.90 8.77
N TYR A 172 -14.80 -9.56 8.34
CA TYR A 172 -15.14 -9.71 6.93
C TYR A 172 -16.43 -8.94 6.68
N SER A 173 -16.44 -8.12 5.65
CA SER A 173 -17.67 -7.48 5.16
C SER A 173 -17.77 -7.68 3.66
N ALA A 174 -18.97 -7.92 3.20
CA ALA A 174 -19.31 -7.94 1.79
C ALA A 174 -20.20 -6.74 1.47
#